data_cc537b817b97c7ebbe8c862f2f1353d0
#
_entry.id   cc537b817b97c7ebbe8c862f2f1353d0
#
_cell.length_a   1.000
_cell.length_b   1.000
_cell.length_c   1.000
_cell.angle_alpha   90.00
_cell.angle_beta   90.00
_cell.angle_gamma   90.00
#
_symmetry.space_group_name_H-M   'P 1'
#
loop_
_entity.id
_entity.type
_entity.pdbx_description
1 polymer ?
#
loop_
_entity_poly.entity_id
_entity_poly.type
_entity_poly.pdbx_seq_one_letter_code
_entity_poly.pdbx_strand_id
1 'polypeptide(L)'
;MRIEKELSLYIIFGVLTTIVNIFVYLFFARICGIDYIISNIIAWFLSVLFAYVTNRIWVFESKKSNIVKESLLFFGGRLFSGILDTGLMYLFVDILLTGDLFAKIVVQIIVVIVNYLFSKLVVFG
;
A
#
# COMPACT_ATOMS: atom_id res chain seq x y z
N MET A 1 -17.32 -8.08 12.02
CA MET A 1 -16.69 -8.71 10.86
C MET A 1 -15.56 -9.62 11.32
N ARG A 2 -15.42 -10.77 10.70
CA ARG A 2 -14.36 -11.70 11.08
C ARG A 2 -13.02 -11.23 10.53
N ILE A 3 -11.99 -11.40 11.35
CA ILE A 3 -10.62 -11.02 10.97
C ILE A 3 -10.17 -11.78 9.72
N GLU A 4 -10.53 -13.08 9.62
CA GLU A 4 -10.11 -13.89 8.46
C GLU A 4 -10.69 -13.36 7.15
N LYS A 5 -11.98 -13.00 7.15
CA LYS A 5 -12.63 -12.44 5.97
C LYS A 5 -12.05 -11.07 5.63
N GLU A 6 -11.85 -10.24 6.65
CA GLU A 6 -11.31 -8.90 6.49
C GLU A 6 -9.89 -8.97 5.93
N LEU A 7 -9.05 -9.83 6.49
CA LEU A 7 -7.67 -10.00 6.02
C LEU A 7 -7.63 -10.56 4.61
N SER A 8 -8.50 -11.53 4.28
CA SER A 8 -8.57 -12.09 2.92
C SER A 8 -8.94 -11.02 1.90
N LEU A 9 -9.95 -10.20 2.20
CA LEU A 9 -10.35 -9.10 1.33
C LEU A 9 -9.24 -8.05 1.21
N TYR A 10 -8.54 -7.76 2.31
CA TYR A 10 -7.44 -6.83 2.29
C TYR A 10 -6.34 -7.30 1.32
N ILE A 11 -6.00 -8.59 1.36
CA ILE A 11 -4.99 -9.16 0.48
C ILE A 11 -5.45 -9.13 -0.98
N ILE A 12 -6.71 -9.50 -1.24
CA ILE A 12 -7.27 -9.47 -2.60
C ILE A 12 -7.20 -8.06 -3.19
N PHE A 13 -7.66 -7.07 -2.44
CA PHE A 13 -7.63 -5.68 -2.92
C PHE A 13 -6.21 -5.13 -2.94
N GLY A 14 -5.31 -5.67 -2.13
CA GLY A 14 -3.88 -5.34 -2.20
C GLY A 14 -3.25 -5.78 -3.51
N VAL A 15 -3.59 -6.99 -3.97
CA VAL A 15 -3.13 -7.48 -5.27
C VAL A 15 -3.71 -6.61 -6.39
N LEU A 16 -5.00 -6.29 -6.31
CA LEU A 16 -5.63 -5.41 -7.30
C LEU A 16 -4.99 -4.02 -7.31
N THR A 17 -4.63 -3.48 -6.14
CA THR A 17 -3.94 -2.21 -6.03
C THR A 17 -2.59 -2.25 -6.75
N THR A 18 -1.86 -3.34 -6.61
CA THR A 18 -0.59 -3.53 -7.31
C THR A 18 -0.80 -3.54 -8.82
N ILE A 19 -1.85 -4.21 -9.29
CA ILE A 19 -2.19 -4.24 -10.72
C ILE A 19 -2.51 -2.83 -11.21
N VAL A 20 -3.29 -2.06 -10.45
CA VAL A 20 -3.62 -0.66 -10.80
C VAL A 20 -2.34 0.16 -10.91
N ASN A 21 -1.41 0.01 -9.96
CA ASN A 21 -0.14 0.72 -9.98
C ASN A 21 0.63 0.44 -11.28
N ILE A 22 0.76 -0.82 -11.63
CA ILE A 22 1.50 -1.23 -12.83
C ILE A 22 0.83 -0.69 -14.10
N PHE A 23 -0.48 -0.83 -14.22
CA PHE A 23 -1.20 -0.34 -15.40
C PHE A 23 -1.12 1.18 -15.55
N VAL A 24 -1.30 1.91 -14.47
CA VAL A 24 -1.21 3.37 -14.50
C VAL A 24 0.20 3.81 -14.87
N TYR A 25 1.21 3.16 -14.28
CA TYR A 25 2.60 3.46 -14.60
C TYR A 25 2.88 3.26 -16.11
N LEU A 26 2.49 2.11 -16.64
CA LEU A 26 2.72 1.80 -18.06
C LEU A 26 1.98 2.76 -18.98
N PHE A 27 0.76 3.14 -18.61
CA PHE A 27 -0.01 4.09 -19.40
C PHE A 27 0.72 5.43 -19.52
N PHE A 28 1.13 6.00 -18.41
CA PHE A 28 1.76 7.32 -18.43
C PHE A 28 3.20 7.27 -18.97
N ALA A 29 3.98 6.25 -18.62
CA ALA A 29 5.37 6.17 -19.02
C ALA A 29 5.54 5.71 -20.48
N ARG A 30 4.74 4.73 -20.93
CA ARG A 30 4.91 4.11 -22.23
C ARG A 30 4.00 4.68 -23.30
N ILE A 31 2.75 4.99 -22.96
CA ILE A 31 1.77 5.47 -23.93
C ILE A 31 1.82 7.00 -24.04
N CYS A 32 1.82 7.70 -22.90
CA CYS A 32 1.85 9.16 -22.89
C CYS A 32 3.25 9.73 -23.00
N GLY A 33 4.29 8.91 -22.84
CA GLY A 33 5.68 9.37 -22.94
C GLY A 33 6.14 10.27 -21.80
N ILE A 34 5.46 10.18 -20.65
CA ILE A 34 5.83 10.99 -19.47
C ILE A 34 7.02 10.36 -18.78
N ASP A 35 7.90 11.22 -18.20
CA ASP A 35 9.06 10.79 -17.45
C ASP A 35 8.71 9.68 -16.44
N TYR A 36 9.60 8.69 -16.30
CA TYR A 36 9.29 7.53 -15.46
C TYR A 36 9.12 7.87 -13.98
N ILE A 37 9.84 8.87 -13.47
CA ILE A 37 9.70 9.29 -12.07
C ILE A 37 8.32 9.90 -11.82
N ILE A 38 7.90 10.80 -12.72
CA ILE A 38 6.57 11.41 -12.63
C ILE A 38 5.48 10.35 -12.80
N SER A 39 5.65 9.44 -13.76
CA SER A 39 4.71 8.33 -13.97
C SER A 39 4.60 7.46 -12.74
N ASN A 40 5.71 7.20 -12.07
CA ASN A 40 5.73 6.39 -10.85
C ASN A 40 4.99 7.08 -9.69
N ILE A 41 5.17 8.39 -9.56
CA ILE A 41 4.47 9.17 -8.53
C ILE A 41 2.96 9.16 -8.79
N ILE A 42 2.55 9.38 -10.05
CA ILE A 42 1.13 9.34 -10.42
C ILE A 42 0.54 7.95 -10.14
N ALA A 43 1.27 6.90 -10.53
CA ALA A 43 0.84 5.52 -10.32
C ALA A 43 0.69 5.22 -8.83
N TRP A 44 1.65 5.67 -8.00
CA TRP A 44 1.56 5.51 -6.55
C TRP A 44 0.32 6.20 -6.00
N PHE A 45 0.12 7.46 -6.37
CA PHE A 45 -1.02 8.23 -5.86
C PHE A 45 -2.35 7.58 -6.22
N LEU A 46 -2.53 7.20 -7.49
CA LEU A 46 -3.78 6.61 -7.95
C LEU A 46 -4.00 5.21 -7.36
N SER A 47 -2.94 4.43 -7.19
CA SER A 47 -3.07 3.11 -6.57
C SER A 47 -3.41 3.20 -5.09
N VAL A 48 -2.84 4.18 -4.37
CA VAL A 48 -3.19 4.40 -2.97
C VAL A 48 -4.63 4.88 -2.84
N LEU A 49 -5.08 5.74 -3.76
CA LEU A 49 -6.47 6.18 -3.79
C LEU A 49 -7.42 4.99 -4.03
N PHE A 50 -7.09 4.12 -4.98
CA PHE A 50 -7.84 2.89 -5.22
C PHE A 50 -7.88 2.02 -3.96
N ALA A 51 -6.73 1.83 -3.30
CA ALA A 51 -6.65 1.05 -2.08
C ALA A 51 -7.52 1.66 -0.97
N TYR A 52 -7.49 2.98 -0.83
CA TYR A 52 -8.31 3.66 0.17
C TYR A 52 -9.80 3.42 -0.08
N VAL A 53 -10.26 3.64 -1.30
CA VAL A 53 -11.68 3.49 -1.63
C VAL A 53 -12.15 2.05 -1.42
N THR A 54 -11.38 1.07 -1.91
CA THR A 54 -11.75 -0.34 -1.78
C THR A 54 -11.71 -0.81 -0.34
N ASN A 55 -10.71 -0.38 0.44
CA ASN A 55 -10.63 -0.73 1.85
C ASN A 55 -11.79 -0.12 2.64
N ARG A 56 -12.14 1.12 2.34
CA ARG A 56 -13.24 1.79 3.01
C ARG A 56 -14.57 1.08 2.77
N ILE A 57 -14.83 0.70 1.52
CA ILE A 57 -16.15 0.18 1.13
C ILE A 57 -16.28 -1.31 1.44
N TRP A 58 -15.28 -2.11 1.04
CA TRP A 58 -15.42 -3.57 1.06
C TRP A 58 -14.64 -4.28 2.15
N VAL A 59 -13.48 -3.77 2.53
CA VAL A 59 -12.65 -4.46 3.52
C VAL A 59 -13.08 -4.10 4.94
N PHE A 60 -13.09 -2.81 5.26
CA PHE A 60 -13.38 -2.35 6.63
C PHE A 60 -14.79 -1.77 6.78
N GLU A 61 -15.51 -1.61 5.69
CA GLU A 61 -16.92 -1.16 5.70
C GLU A 61 -17.12 0.08 6.58
N SER A 62 -16.29 1.08 6.37
CA SER A 62 -16.29 2.30 7.18
C SER A 62 -17.57 3.10 7.01
N LYS A 63 -18.10 3.59 8.14
CA LYS A 63 -19.28 4.47 8.19
C LYS A 63 -18.91 5.89 8.60
N LYS A 64 -17.63 6.17 8.75
CA LYS A 64 -17.18 7.48 9.20
C LYS A 64 -17.56 8.58 8.21
N SER A 65 -18.00 9.72 8.72
CA SER A 65 -18.40 10.86 7.90
C SER A 65 -17.23 11.75 7.50
N ASN A 66 -16.15 11.79 8.29
CA ASN A 66 -15.01 12.65 8.00
C ASN A 66 -14.05 11.94 7.03
N ILE A 67 -14.40 11.97 5.75
CA ILE A 67 -13.65 11.31 4.70
C ILE A 67 -12.27 11.96 4.52
N VAL A 68 -12.17 13.28 4.69
CA VAL A 68 -10.91 14.00 4.52
C VAL A 68 -9.88 13.52 5.55
N LYS A 69 -10.26 13.45 6.82
CA LYS A 69 -9.36 12.97 7.87
C LYS A 69 -8.98 11.51 7.64
N GLU A 70 -9.95 10.69 7.28
CA GLU A 70 -9.74 9.26 7.05
C GLU A 70 -8.77 9.04 5.89
N SER A 71 -8.95 9.77 4.78
CA SER A 71 -8.07 9.64 3.62
C SER A 71 -6.66 10.14 3.91
N LEU A 72 -6.53 11.24 4.67
CA LEU A 72 -5.21 11.75 5.05
C LEU A 72 -4.46 10.76 5.92
N LEU A 73 -5.14 10.12 6.86
CA LEU A 73 -4.53 9.08 7.70
C LEU A 73 -4.10 7.88 6.86
N PHE A 74 -4.93 7.47 5.90
CA PHE A 74 -4.61 6.34 5.04
C PHE A 74 -3.37 6.63 4.18
N PHE A 75 -3.34 7.80 3.52
CA PHE A 75 -2.20 8.19 2.70
C PHE A 75 -0.93 8.34 3.55
N GLY A 76 -1.06 8.94 4.73
CA GLY A 76 0.06 9.08 5.67
C GLY A 76 0.62 7.73 6.09
N GLY A 77 -0.25 6.76 6.36
CA GLY A 77 0.16 5.40 6.70
C GLY A 77 0.90 4.72 5.57
N ARG A 78 0.42 4.91 4.33
CA ARG A 78 1.11 4.33 3.17
C ARG A 78 2.48 4.96 2.94
N LEU A 79 2.59 6.26 3.13
CA LEU A 79 3.89 6.94 3.05
C LEU A 79 4.84 6.43 4.13
N PHE A 80 4.35 6.29 5.36
CA PHE A 80 5.13 5.74 6.45
C PHE A 80 5.60 4.32 6.14
N SER A 81 4.71 3.48 5.63
CA SER A 81 5.07 2.10 5.31
C SER A 81 6.07 2.01 4.16
N GLY A 82 6.05 2.96 3.23
CA GLY A 82 7.07 3.06 2.19
C GLY A 82 8.45 3.36 2.75
N ILE A 83 8.51 4.28 3.72
CA ILE A 83 9.75 4.58 4.43
C ILE A 83 10.22 3.37 5.24
N LEU A 84 9.29 2.70 5.92
CA LEU A 84 9.59 1.49 6.68
C LEU A 84 10.13 0.38 5.77
N ASP A 85 9.51 0.17 4.61
CA ASP A 85 9.97 -0.81 3.62
C ASP A 85 11.42 -0.54 3.24
N THR A 86 11.74 0.67 2.84
CA THR A 86 13.09 1.05 2.45
C THR A 86 14.08 0.88 3.60
N GLY A 87 13.72 1.32 4.80
CA GLY A 87 14.57 1.19 5.98
C GLY A 87 14.84 -0.26 6.35
N LEU A 88 13.81 -1.11 6.29
CA LEU A 88 13.98 -2.54 6.60
C LEU A 88 14.80 -3.25 5.52
N MET A 89 14.63 -2.90 4.24
CA MET A 89 15.46 -3.46 3.19
C MET A 89 16.93 -3.12 3.42
N TYR A 90 17.23 -1.87 3.78
CA TYR A 90 18.59 -1.47 4.10
C TYR A 90 19.15 -2.30 5.28
N LEU A 91 18.35 -2.45 6.34
CA LEU A 91 18.76 -3.21 7.52
C LEU A 91 19.09 -4.65 7.15
N PHE A 92 18.19 -5.33 6.42
CA PHE A 92 18.39 -6.74 6.13
C PHE A 92 19.50 -6.97 5.11
N VAL A 93 19.59 -6.16 4.05
CA VAL A 93 20.55 -6.38 2.99
C VAL A 93 21.94 -5.88 3.38
N ASP A 94 22.04 -4.65 3.88
CA ASP A 94 23.35 -4.01 4.10
C ASP A 94 23.93 -4.26 5.48
N ILE A 95 23.10 -4.43 6.50
CA ILE A 95 23.58 -4.61 7.88
C ILE A 95 23.59 -6.08 8.28
N LEU A 96 22.46 -6.79 8.09
CA LEU A 96 22.37 -8.20 8.46
C LEU A 96 22.89 -9.13 7.37
N LEU A 97 23.21 -8.59 6.19
CA LEU A 97 23.82 -9.30 5.07
C LEU A 97 23.01 -10.51 4.61
N THR A 98 21.69 -10.41 4.67
CA THR A 98 20.80 -11.42 4.09
C THR A 98 20.72 -11.23 2.58
N GLY A 99 20.29 -12.28 1.86
CA GLY A 99 20.05 -12.14 0.43
C GLY A 99 18.91 -11.15 0.16
N ASP A 100 18.99 -10.40 -0.93
CA ASP A 100 18.00 -9.38 -1.27
C ASP A 100 16.60 -9.97 -1.50
N LEU A 101 16.50 -11.15 -2.10
CA LEU A 101 15.22 -11.80 -2.33
C LEU A 101 14.57 -12.21 -1.02
N PHE A 102 15.36 -12.81 -0.12
CA PHE A 102 14.89 -13.18 1.21
C PHE A 102 14.42 -11.94 1.98
N ALA A 103 15.22 -10.89 1.96
CA ALA A 103 14.88 -9.62 2.60
C ALA A 103 13.56 -9.06 2.04
N LYS A 104 13.41 -9.07 0.72
CA LYS A 104 12.20 -8.54 0.07
C LYS A 104 10.95 -9.26 0.53
N ILE A 105 11.01 -10.60 0.60
CA ILE A 105 9.87 -11.40 1.03
C ILE A 105 9.50 -11.09 2.48
N VAL A 106 10.49 -11.09 3.38
CA VAL A 106 10.25 -10.83 4.81
C VAL A 106 9.71 -9.41 5.02
N VAL A 107 10.33 -8.42 4.36
CA VAL A 107 9.92 -7.02 4.49
C VAL A 107 8.49 -6.83 3.98
N GLN A 108 8.13 -7.45 2.84
CA GLN A 108 6.78 -7.35 2.31
C GLN A 108 5.75 -7.92 3.26
N ILE A 109 6.05 -9.03 3.91
CA ILE A 109 5.15 -9.61 4.91
C ILE A 109 4.96 -8.62 6.06
N ILE A 110 6.05 -8.04 6.57
CA ILE A 110 5.99 -7.06 7.65
C ILE A 110 5.17 -5.83 7.23
N VAL A 111 5.42 -5.31 6.03
CA VAL A 111 4.74 -4.11 5.52
C VAL A 111 3.24 -4.36 5.35
N VAL A 112 2.86 -5.53 4.82
CA VAL A 112 1.44 -5.88 4.67
C VAL A 112 0.76 -5.93 6.03
N ILE A 113 1.39 -6.55 7.04
CA ILE A 113 0.84 -6.63 8.38
C ILE A 113 0.70 -5.23 8.99
N VAL A 114 1.74 -4.40 8.88
CA VAL A 114 1.72 -3.03 9.41
C VAL A 114 0.61 -2.21 8.74
N ASN A 115 0.49 -2.29 7.42
CA ASN A 115 -0.55 -1.58 6.69
C ASN A 115 -1.95 -2.03 7.11
N TYR A 116 -2.13 -3.33 7.26
CA TYR A 116 -3.42 -3.87 7.68
C TYR A 116 -3.79 -3.38 9.08
N LEU A 117 -2.87 -3.49 10.03
CA LEU A 117 -3.12 -3.06 11.40
C LEU A 117 -3.34 -1.56 11.51
N PHE A 118 -2.56 -0.77 10.79
CA PHE A 118 -2.74 0.68 10.77
C PHE A 118 -4.09 1.05 10.20
N SER A 119 -4.48 0.43 9.08
CA SER A 119 -5.78 0.70 8.46
C SER A 119 -6.91 0.32 9.40
N LYS A 120 -6.82 -0.85 10.02
CA LYS A 120 -7.87 -1.35 10.88
C LYS A 120 -8.01 -0.54 12.17
N LEU A 121 -6.90 -0.20 12.80
CA LEU A 121 -6.92 0.39 14.15
C LEU A 121 -6.91 1.91 14.15
N VAL A 122 -6.27 2.53 13.18
CA VAL A 122 -6.09 3.99 13.15
C VAL A 122 -7.01 4.65 12.13
N VAL A 123 -7.03 4.16 10.90
CA VAL A 123 -7.77 4.83 9.82
C VAL A 123 -9.27 4.56 9.94
N PHE A 124 -9.65 3.28 9.98
CA PHE A 124 -11.05 2.85 9.96
C PHE A 124 -11.54 2.37 11.31
N GLY A 125 -10.70 2.42 12.31
CA GLY A 125 -11.05 2.01 13.67
C GLY A 125 -11.92 2.96 14.44
#